data_fbde30201ab5333249595e4869caed26
#
_entry.id   fbde30201ab5333249595e4869caed26
#
_cell.length_a   1.000
_cell.length_b   1.000
_cell.length_c   1.000
_cell.angle_alpha   90.00
_cell.angle_beta   90.00
_cell.angle_gamma   90.00
#
_symmetry.space_group_name_H-M   'P 1'
#
loop_
_entity.id
_entity.type
_entity.pdbx_description
1 polymer ?
#
loop_
_entity_poly.entity_id
_entity_poly.type
_entity_poly.pdbx_seq_one_letter_code
_entity_poly.pdbx_strand_id
1 'polypeptide(L)'
;MKNAFLGLALGGGGARGAAHIGVLKVFKENQIIPEVISGTSIGAVIGGMFAFKPDPDWILRRFQDFFMNPKTLFHSSLDMMKNRNFETLLENSTKKIENKFAVIIGPERSQIIKRDIIDEMLDFLLPVKRFEELNIRFKVVASDIQTGNEESYEKGDLVEAIARSCSIPGYVKPTKDGDSIIVDGGVTSPTPIDTIRDDCEFLIAINIDRGELPKLKNPNMLEIIKRSDLISNRRLSELNLKNADYVISPDVLGLHWSEYNQFPLLVENGVIAAEKEISLLKEKLKKEANFLYKMEKFFSFSW
;
A
#
# COMPACT_ATOMS: atom_id res chain seq x y z
N MET A 1 2.27 -16.71 21.80
CA MET A 1 1.10 -15.80 21.95
C MET A 1 -0.07 -16.46 21.24
N LYS A 2 -1.31 -16.28 21.73
CA LYS A 2 -2.49 -16.77 20.99
C LYS A 2 -2.58 -16.00 19.68
N ASN A 3 -2.86 -16.70 18.56
CA ASN A 3 -3.07 -16.04 17.25
C ASN A 3 -4.23 -15.05 17.34
N ALA A 4 -4.15 -13.96 16.57
CA ALA A 4 -5.29 -13.09 16.35
C ALA A 4 -6.39 -13.86 15.61
N PHE A 5 -7.66 -13.56 15.88
CA PHE A 5 -8.72 -14.14 15.07
C PHE A 5 -8.73 -13.54 13.67
N LEU A 6 -8.70 -12.21 13.56
CA LEU A 6 -8.83 -11.50 12.29
C LEU A 6 -7.58 -10.71 11.95
N GLY A 7 -6.99 -11.02 10.78
CA GLY A 7 -5.93 -10.27 10.13
C GLY A 7 -6.45 -9.45 8.93
N LEU A 8 -5.77 -8.36 8.63
CA LEU A 8 -6.07 -7.48 7.48
C LEU A 8 -4.80 -7.09 6.74
N ALA A 9 -4.68 -7.46 5.48
CA ALA A 9 -3.58 -7.04 4.61
C ALA A 9 -4.02 -5.91 3.65
N LEU A 10 -3.30 -4.78 3.69
CA LEU A 10 -3.59 -3.58 2.89
C LEU A 10 -2.55 -3.41 1.78
N GLY A 11 -2.99 -3.54 0.54
CA GLY A 11 -2.12 -3.43 -0.63
C GLY A 11 -1.60 -2.02 -0.91
N GLY A 12 -0.45 -1.96 -1.61
CA GLY A 12 0.14 -0.73 -2.14
C GLY A 12 -0.57 -0.22 -3.39
N GLY A 13 -0.44 1.09 -3.69
CA GLY A 13 -1.05 1.65 -4.89
C GLY A 13 -1.19 3.16 -4.97
N GLY A 14 -0.51 3.93 -4.13
CA GLY A 14 -0.57 5.40 -4.12
C GLY A 14 -1.99 5.94 -3.94
N ALA A 15 -2.45 6.82 -4.82
CA ALA A 15 -3.79 7.43 -4.75
C ALA A 15 -4.93 6.40 -4.65
N ARG A 16 -4.77 5.21 -5.24
CA ARG A 16 -5.75 4.12 -5.18
C ARG A 16 -6.02 3.64 -3.76
N GLY A 17 -5.09 3.89 -2.83
CA GLY A 17 -5.24 3.60 -1.40
C GLY A 17 -6.48 4.22 -0.77
N ALA A 18 -7.02 5.30 -1.33
CA ALA A 18 -8.27 5.89 -0.88
C ALA A 18 -9.41 4.87 -0.76
N ALA A 19 -9.41 3.83 -1.61
CA ALA A 19 -10.40 2.76 -1.56
C ALA A 19 -10.32 1.94 -0.25
N HIS A 20 -9.14 1.82 0.37
CA HIS A 20 -9.02 1.18 1.69
C HIS A 20 -9.89 1.88 2.73
N ILE A 21 -9.92 3.21 2.71
CA ILE A 21 -10.72 4.00 3.67
C ILE A 21 -12.21 3.67 3.51
N GLY A 22 -12.69 3.55 2.27
CA GLY A 22 -14.07 3.15 1.99
C GLY A 22 -14.41 1.76 2.53
N VAL A 23 -13.53 0.77 2.32
CA VAL A 23 -13.73 -0.58 2.87
C VAL A 23 -13.73 -0.55 4.40
N LEU A 24 -12.79 0.17 5.02
CA LEU A 24 -12.71 0.30 6.48
C LEU A 24 -13.94 0.98 7.08
N LYS A 25 -14.62 1.90 6.36
CA LYS A 25 -15.90 2.49 6.81
C LYS A 25 -16.98 1.41 6.96
N VAL A 26 -17.16 0.59 5.94
CA VAL A 26 -18.12 -0.52 5.98
C VAL A 26 -17.74 -1.54 7.06
N PHE A 27 -16.47 -1.82 7.27
CA PHE A 27 -16.00 -2.68 8.35
C PHE A 27 -16.37 -2.12 9.72
N LYS A 28 -16.11 -0.82 9.96
CA LYS A 28 -16.49 -0.15 11.22
C LYS A 28 -17.98 -0.23 11.49
N GLU A 29 -18.82 0.08 10.50
CA GLU A 29 -20.28 0.02 10.59
C GLU A 29 -20.78 -1.40 10.90
N ASN A 30 -20.05 -2.41 10.48
CA ASN A 30 -20.37 -3.82 10.70
C ASN A 30 -19.60 -4.47 11.85
N GLN A 31 -18.88 -3.67 12.66
CA GLN A 31 -18.09 -4.12 13.82
C GLN A 31 -17.01 -5.16 13.46
N ILE A 32 -16.46 -5.09 12.25
CA ILE A 32 -15.35 -5.90 11.81
C ILE A 32 -14.06 -5.13 12.09
N ILE A 33 -13.36 -5.51 13.16
CA ILE A 33 -12.12 -4.84 13.59
C ILE A 33 -11.01 -5.88 13.58
N PRO A 34 -9.97 -5.71 12.73
CA PRO A 34 -8.82 -6.61 12.72
C PRO A 34 -7.99 -6.46 14.00
N GLU A 35 -7.37 -7.56 14.43
CA GLU A 35 -6.47 -7.61 15.59
C GLU A 35 -5.00 -7.52 15.17
N VAL A 36 -4.71 -7.81 13.90
CA VAL A 36 -3.40 -7.60 13.27
C VAL A 36 -3.56 -7.08 11.85
N ILE A 37 -2.72 -6.12 11.49
CA ILE A 37 -2.74 -5.48 10.16
C ILE A 37 -1.35 -5.55 9.55
N SER A 38 -1.26 -5.79 8.25
CA SER A 38 -0.05 -5.55 7.46
C SER A 38 -0.33 -4.54 6.35
N GLY A 39 0.67 -3.76 5.99
CA GLY A 39 0.53 -2.74 4.96
C GLY A 39 1.77 -2.54 4.12
N THR A 40 1.57 -2.30 2.82
CA THR A 40 2.60 -1.93 1.86
C THR A 40 2.31 -0.53 1.32
N SER A 41 3.34 0.36 1.30
CA SER A 41 3.23 1.69 0.71
C SER A 41 2.05 2.48 1.29
N ILE A 42 1.12 2.97 0.46
CA ILE A 42 -0.09 3.64 0.94
C ILE A 42 -0.93 2.77 1.89
N GLY A 43 -0.90 1.45 1.73
CA GLY A 43 -1.52 0.52 2.66
C GLY A 43 -0.85 0.55 4.03
N ALA A 44 0.47 0.82 4.09
CA ALA A 44 1.17 1.03 5.34
C ALA A 44 0.78 2.36 6.00
N VAL A 45 0.60 3.43 5.23
CA VAL A 45 0.12 4.72 5.76
C VAL A 45 -1.27 4.58 6.38
N ILE A 46 -2.23 4.05 5.62
CA ILE A 46 -3.62 3.91 6.07
C ILE A 46 -3.73 2.87 7.20
N GLY A 47 -2.98 1.76 7.09
CA GLY A 47 -2.91 0.73 8.11
C GLY A 47 -2.38 1.26 9.44
N GLY A 48 -1.30 2.04 9.42
CA GLY A 48 -0.73 2.69 10.61
C GLY A 48 -1.69 3.68 11.25
N MET A 49 -2.38 4.51 10.45
CA MET A 49 -3.40 5.43 10.93
C MET A 49 -4.58 4.66 11.58
N PHE A 50 -5.04 3.58 10.94
CA PHE A 50 -6.12 2.77 11.46
C PHE A 50 -5.71 1.97 12.70
N ALA A 51 -4.49 1.46 12.73
CA ALA A 51 -3.94 0.76 13.90
C ALA A 51 -3.79 1.67 15.11
N PHE A 52 -3.48 2.95 14.91
CA PHE A 52 -3.50 3.96 15.96
C PHE A 52 -4.93 4.31 16.40
N LYS A 53 -5.79 4.64 15.44
CA LYS A 53 -7.19 5.01 15.71
C LYS A 53 -8.09 4.36 14.65
N PRO A 54 -8.87 3.32 15.02
CA PRO A 54 -9.76 2.64 14.08
C PRO A 54 -11.01 3.47 13.77
N ASP A 55 -10.79 4.64 13.19
CA ASP A 55 -11.80 5.62 12.80
C ASP A 55 -11.59 6.09 11.36
N PRO A 56 -12.20 5.40 10.37
CA PRO A 56 -12.05 5.73 8.96
C PRO A 56 -12.49 7.14 8.58
N ASP A 57 -13.45 7.73 9.30
CA ASP A 57 -13.87 9.12 9.06
C ASP A 57 -12.80 10.12 9.50
N TRP A 58 -12.07 9.81 10.57
CA TRP A 58 -10.91 10.60 10.98
C TRP A 58 -9.78 10.47 9.96
N ILE A 59 -9.51 9.26 9.46
CA ILE A 59 -8.52 9.03 8.41
C ILE A 59 -8.89 9.83 7.16
N LEU A 60 -10.14 9.72 6.71
CA LEU A 60 -10.65 10.44 5.54
C LEU A 60 -10.42 11.94 5.64
N ARG A 61 -10.80 12.55 6.78
CA ARG A 61 -10.60 14.00 6.99
C ARG A 61 -9.12 14.37 6.89
N ARG A 62 -8.21 13.65 7.56
CA ARG A 62 -6.78 13.96 7.50
C ARG A 62 -6.20 13.81 6.09
N PHE A 63 -6.63 12.80 5.35
CA PHE A 63 -6.25 12.65 3.95
C PHE A 63 -6.76 13.81 3.08
N GLN A 64 -8.02 14.22 3.25
CA GLN A 64 -8.57 15.37 2.53
C GLN A 64 -7.82 16.66 2.88
N ASP A 65 -7.58 16.91 4.17
CA ASP A 65 -6.87 18.09 4.66
C ASP A 65 -5.43 18.16 4.10
N PHE A 66 -4.76 17.03 3.91
CA PHE A 66 -3.41 17.00 3.35
C PHE A 66 -3.40 17.09 1.83
N PHE A 67 -4.08 16.15 1.16
CA PHE A 67 -3.97 15.99 -0.29
C PHE A 67 -4.75 17.04 -1.09
N MET A 68 -5.75 17.70 -0.49
CA MET A 68 -6.48 18.78 -1.11
C MET A 68 -5.93 20.18 -0.72
N ASN A 69 -4.92 20.25 0.13
CA ASN A 69 -4.28 21.50 0.51
C ASN A 69 -3.21 21.90 -0.52
N PRO A 70 -3.41 22.99 -1.30
CA PRO A 70 -2.46 23.40 -2.33
C PRO A 70 -1.12 23.92 -1.76
N LYS A 71 -1.01 24.10 -0.45
CA LYS A 71 0.20 24.63 0.20
C LYS A 71 1.20 23.55 0.60
N THR A 72 0.85 22.26 0.48
CA THR A 72 1.77 21.17 0.82
C THR A 72 2.87 21.03 -0.22
N LEU A 73 4.06 20.59 0.22
CA LEU A 73 5.16 20.24 -0.71
C LEU A 73 4.74 19.11 -1.65
N PHE A 74 3.90 18.21 -1.16
CA PHE A 74 3.33 17.13 -1.95
C PHE A 74 2.55 17.66 -3.17
N HIS A 75 1.66 18.64 -2.97
CA HIS A 75 0.85 19.21 -4.04
C HIS A 75 1.71 19.91 -5.11
N SER A 76 2.67 20.72 -4.68
CA SER A 76 3.62 21.37 -5.60
C SER A 76 4.48 20.36 -6.37
N SER A 77 4.81 19.22 -5.76
CA SER A 77 5.56 18.15 -6.41
C SER A 77 4.73 17.38 -7.45
N LEU A 78 3.45 17.13 -7.17
CA LEU A 78 2.53 16.54 -8.14
C LEU A 78 2.34 17.44 -9.37
N ASP A 79 2.22 18.75 -9.18
CA ASP A 79 2.13 19.71 -10.28
C ASP A 79 3.41 19.74 -11.11
N MET A 80 4.58 19.65 -10.47
CA MET A 80 5.86 19.49 -11.17
C MET A 80 5.94 18.17 -11.96
N MET A 81 5.36 17.09 -11.46
CA MET A 81 5.32 15.79 -12.16
C MET A 81 4.36 15.83 -13.36
N LYS A 82 3.19 16.46 -13.23
CA LYS A 82 2.20 16.64 -14.31
C LYS A 82 2.71 17.58 -15.40
N ASN A 83 3.35 18.69 -15.00
CA ASN A 83 3.88 19.72 -15.93
C ASN A 83 5.21 19.30 -16.59
N ARG A 84 5.95 18.39 -15.99
CA ARG A 84 7.06 17.69 -16.63
C ARG A 84 6.47 16.47 -17.35
N ASN A 85 5.90 16.71 -18.53
CA ASN A 85 5.71 15.63 -19.48
C ASN A 85 7.08 14.96 -19.65
N PHE A 86 7.26 13.83 -19.00
CA PHE A 86 8.47 13.00 -19.14
C PHE A 86 8.67 12.63 -20.62
N GLU A 87 7.57 12.59 -21.39
CA GLU A 87 7.55 12.51 -22.85
C GLU A 87 8.26 13.69 -23.50
N THR A 88 7.98 14.94 -23.09
CA THR A 88 8.59 16.14 -23.67
C THR A 88 10.08 16.26 -23.34
N LEU A 89 10.52 15.78 -22.19
CA LEU A 89 11.94 15.71 -21.84
C LEU A 89 12.66 14.60 -22.63
N LEU A 90 12.00 13.49 -22.93
CA LEU A 90 12.53 12.43 -23.78
C LEU A 90 12.51 12.84 -25.26
N GLU A 91 11.43 13.45 -25.76
CA GLU A 91 11.34 13.93 -27.14
C GLU A 91 12.35 15.04 -27.47
N ASN A 92 12.55 16.00 -26.56
CA ASN A 92 13.60 17.01 -26.71
C ASN A 92 15.02 16.46 -26.50
N SER A 93 15.13 15.33 -25.83
CA SER A 93 16.40 14.63 -25.63
C SER A 93 16.75 13.70 -26.79
N THR A 94 15.79 13.05 -27.46
CA THR A 94 16.07 12.13 -28.58
C THR A 94 16.69 12.86 -29.79
N LYS A 95 16.44 14.13 -29.98
CA LYS A 95 17.12 14.95 -31.00
C LYS A 95 18.56 15.37 -30.65
N LYS A 96 19.04 15.09 -29.40
CA LYS A 96 20.38 15.41 -28.90
C LYS A 96 21.17 14.21 -28.34
N ILE A 97 20.66 12.98 -28.47
CA ILE A 97 21.03 11.81 -27.63
C ILE A 97 21.99 10.82 -28.28
N GLU A 98 22.63 11.08 -29.37
CA GLU A 98 23.73 10.17 -29.76
C GLU A 98 24.93 10.16 -28.78
N ASN A 99 25.03 11.16 -27.87
CA ASN A 99 26.14 11.25 -26.92
C ASN A 99 25.80 11.53 -25.45
N LYS A 100 24.52 11.38 -24.99
CA LYS A 100 24.12 11.74 -23.62
C LYS A 100 23.31 10.68 -22.86
N PHE A 101 23.36 9.41 -23.22
CA PHE A 101 22.74 8.34 -22.44
C PHE A 101 23.26 8.27 -20.98
N ALA A 102 24.51 8.69 -20.75
CA ALA A 102 25.14 8.76 -19.42
C ALA A 102 24.63 9.89 -18.52
N VAL A 103 23.91 10.89 -19.06
CA VAL A 103 23.50 12.08 -18.29
C VAL A 103 22.09 11.95 -17.69
N ILE A 104 21.26 11.05 -18.23
CA ILE A 104 19.87 10.84 -17.73
C ILE A 104 19.83 9.83 -16.59
N ILE A 105 20.84 8.95 -16.49
CA ILE A 105 20.99 7.93 -15.44
C ILE A 105 22.22 8.24 -14.57
N GLY A 106 22.52 9.52 -14.36
CA GLY A 106 23.56 9.91 -13.41
C GLY A 106 23.15 9.58 -11.97
N PRO A 107 24.04 9.02 -11.14
CA PRO A 107 23.72 8.59 -9.76
C PRO A 107 23.16 9.70 -8.86
N GLU A 108 23.28 10.98 -9.26
CA GLU A 108 22.77 12.12 -8.49
C GLU A 108 21.32 12.54 -8.80
N ARG A 109 20.67 11.96 -9.84
CA ARG A 109 19.28 12.30 -10.23
C ARG A 109 18.30 11.13 -10.04
N SER A 110 18.53 10.28 -9.06
CA SER A 110 17.73 9.08 -8.80
C SER A 110 16.36 9.33 -8.15
N GLN A 111 15.92 10.57 -7.98
CA GLN A 111 14.66 10.86 -7.29
C GLN A 111 13.89 12.00 -7.96
N ILE A 112 12.59 11.78 -8.16
CA ILE A 112 11.64 12.79 -8.63
C ILE A 112 10.95 13.43 -7.42
N ILE A 113 10.66 12.62 -6.39
CA ILE A 113 10.05 13.02 -5.13
C ILE A 113 11.15 13.02 -4.06
N LYS A 114 11.36 14.15 -3.42
CA LYS A 114 12.29 14.25 -2.30
C LYS A 114 11.71 13.52 -1.09
N ARG A 115 12.58 12.94 -0.26
CA ARG A 115 12.21 12.28 0.98
C ARG A 115 11.43 13.22 1.91
N ASP A 116 11.82 14.50 1.97
CA ASP A 116 11.17 15.54 2.79
C ASP A 116 9.64 15.62 2.55
N ILE A 117 9.18 15.29 1.33
CA ILE A 117 7.76 15.30 0.97
C ILE A 117 7.03 14.11 1.63
N ILE A 118 7.68 12.95 1.66
CA ILE A 118 7.14 11.77 2.36
C ILE A 118 7.12 12.04 3.86
N ASP A 119 8.20 12.64 4.40
CA ASP A 119 8.31 12.97 5.82
C ASP A 119 7.23 13.98 6.23
N GLU A 120 7.00 15.06 5.44
CA GLU A 120 5.90 16.02 5.65
C GLU A 120 4.53 15.32 5.67
N MET A 121 4.30 14.42 4.72
CA MET A 121 3.04 13.66 4.65
C MET A 121 2.85 12.79 5.89
N LEU A 122 3.88 12.06 6.31
CA LEU A 122 3.80 11.15 7.44
C LEU A 122 3.70 11.92 8.77
N ASP A 123 4.41 13.03 8.92
CA ASP A 123 4.29 13.91 10.09
C ASP A 123 2.88 14.50 10.24
N PHE A 124 2.25 14.83 9.11
CA PHE A 124 0.87 15.31 9.13
C PHE A 124 -0.12 14.17 9.41
N LEU A 125 0.00 13.02 8.74
CA LEU A 125 -0.99 11.95 8.80
C LEU A 125 -0.92 11.12 10.09
N LEU A 126 0.28 10.87 10.62
CA LEU A 126 0.54 10.02 11.79
C LEU A 126 0.81 10.85 13.04
N PRO A 127 -0.09 10.83 14.03
CA PRO A 127 0.12 11.56 15.29
C PRO A 127 1.08 10.86 16.25
N VAL A 128 1.43 9.60 15.97
CA VAL A 128 2.35 8.76 16.75
C VAL A 128 3.58 8.41 15.94
N LYS A 129 4.69 8.13 16.60
CA LYS A 129 5.99 7.91 15.96
C LYS A 129 6.50 6.47 16.09
N ARG A 130 5.92 5.69 16.99
CA ARG A 130 6.41 4.35 17.32
C ARG A 130 5.31 3.31 17.20
N PHE A 131 5.68 2.07 16.82
CA PHE A 131 4.76 0.94 16.76
C PHE A 131 4.10 0.65 18.12
N GLU A 132 4.84 0.87 19.21
CA GLU A 132 4.37 0.63 20.59
C GLU A 132 3.22 1.56 21.02
N GLU A 133 2.97 2.63 20.26
CA GLU A 133 1.87 3.58 20.50
C GLU A 133 0.57 3.20 19.77
N LEU A 134 0.60 2.11 18.98
CA LEU A 134 -0.55 1.64 18.22
C LEU A 134 -1.49 0.79 19.07
N ASN A 135 -2.78 0.88 18.79
CA ASN A 135 -3.83 0.11 19.47
C ASN A 135 -4.06 -1.30 18.86
N ILE A 136 -3.66 -1.47 17.60
CA ILE A 136 -3.75 -2.75 16.86
C ILE A 136 -2.35 -3.15 16.44
N ARG A 137 -2.03 -4.45 16.51
CA ARG A 137 -0.74 -4.99 16.03
C ARG A 137 -0.58 -4.63 14.55
N PHE A 138 0.59 -4.12 14.19
CA PHE A 138 0.81 -3.63 12.85
C PHE A 138 2.19 -4.03 12.32
N LYS A 139 2.23 -4.48 11.06
CA LYS A 139 3.47 -4.76 10.34
C LYS A 139 3.53 -3.93 9.06
N VAL A 140 4.66 -3.30 8.85
CA VAL A 140 4.98 -2.53 7.64
C VAL A 140 5.94 -3.33 6.79
N VAL A 141 5.68 -3.40 5.48
CA VAL A 141 6.53 -4.14 4.54
C VAL A 141 7.29 -3.19 3.63
N ALA A 142 8.59 -3.42 3.50
CA ALA A 142 9.48 -2.84 2.51
C ALA A 142 10.25 -3.96 1.78
N SER A 143 11.12 -3.61 0.83
CA SER A 143 11.90 -4.58 0.05
C SER A 143 13.37 -4.20 0.06
N ASP A 144 14.25 -5.16 0.32
CA ASP A 144 15.68 -4.97 0.12
C ASP A 144 16.08 -5.44 -1.28
N ILE A 145 16.48 -4.50 -2.14
CA ILE A 145 16.89 -4.83 -3.52
C ILE A 145 18.31 -5.40 -3.64
N GLN A 146 19.09 -5.44 -2.56
CA GLN A 146 20.38 -6.12 -2.56
C GLN A 146 20.22 -7.63 -2.40
N THR A 147 19.29 -8.05 -1.57
CA THR A 147 19.03 -9.47 -1.28
C THR A 147 17.83 -10.03 -2.03
N GLY A 148 16.89 -9.16 -2.44
CA GLY A 148 15.59 -9.54 -3.01
C GLY A 148 14.57 -9.96 -1.95
N ASN A 149 14.86 -9.78 -0.67
CA ASN A 149 13.98 -10.18 0.42
C ASN A 149 12.93 -9.13 0.76
N GLU A 150 11.82 -9.60 1.30
CA GLU A 150 10.87 -8.76 2.03
C GLU A 150 11.46 -8.37 3.38
N GLU A 151 11.32 -7.09 3.74
CA GLU A 151 11.67 -6.54 5.04
C GLU A 151 10.39 -6.17 5.79
N SER A 152 10.20 -6.74 6.99
CA SER A 152 9.03 -6.51 7.82
C SER A 152 9.39 -5.80 9.12
N TYR A 153 8.67 -4.72 9.42
CA TYR A 153 8.86 -3.89 10.63
C TYR A 153 7.60 -3.95 11.50
N GLU A 154 7.76 -4.23 12.80
CA GLU A 154 6.64 -4.31 13.75
C GLU A 154 6.94 -3.64 15.11
N LYS A 155 8.09 -2.99 15.25
CA LYS A 155 8.55 -2.31 16.47
C LYS A 155 9.50 -1.18 16.15
N GLY A 156 9.64 -0.25 17.09
CA GLY A 156 10.56 0.89 16.96
C GLY A 156 9.93 2.04 16.19
N ASP A 157 10.68 2.66 15.26
CA ASP A 157 10.26 3.85 14.53
C ASP A 157 9.24 3.52 13.43
N LEU A 158 7.98 3.86 13.67
CA LEU A 158 6.86 3.64 12.75
C LEU A 158 6.96 4.52 11.50
N VAL A 159 7.35 5.78 11.71
CA VAL A 159 7.41 6.76 10.61
C VAL A 159 8.49 6.37 9.62
N GLU A 160 9.67 6.01 10.12
CA GLU A 160 10.77 5.53 9.27
C GLU A 160 10.39 4.25 8.54
N ALA A 161 9.76 3.28 9.20
CA ALA A 161 9.32 2.04 8.56
C ALA A 161 8.33 2.31 7.41
N ILE A 162 7.33 3.17 7.64
CA ILE A 162 6.35 3.54 6.61
C ILE A 162 7.03 4.33 5.48
N ALA A 163 7.95 5.21 5.79
CA ALA A 163 8.68 5.96 4.77
C ALA A 163 9.56 5.05 3.88
N ARG A 164 10.18 4.02 4.46
CA ARG A 164 10.88 2.96 3.71
C ARG A 164 9.91 2.24 2.78
N SER A 165 8.74 1.84 3.29
CA SER A 165 7.66 1.21 2.53
C SER A 165 7.10 2.07 1.40
N CYS A 166 7.22 3.39 1.48
CA CYS A 166 6.79 4.36 0.47
C CYS A 166 7.91 4.80 -0.50
N SER A 167 9.10 4.18 -0.43
CA SER A 167 10.26 4.54 -1.26
C SER A 167 10.15 3.92 -2.67
N ILE A 168 9.19 4.40 -3.47
CA ILE A 168 8.88 3.88 -4.81
C ILE A 168 10.12 3.94 -5.71
N PRO A 169 10.58 2.79 -6.29
CA PRO A 169 11.75 2.74 -7.15
C PRO A 169 11.67 3.72 -8.33
N GLY A 170 12.73 4.50 -8.52
CA GLY A 170 12.80 5.52 -9.57
C GLY A 170 12.05 6.82 -9.28
N TYR A 171 11.22 6.88 -8.22
CA TYR A 171 10.50 8.09 -7.83
C TYR A 171 10.99 8.66 -6.49
N VAL A 172 11.18 7.85 -5.49
CA VAL A 172 11.68 8.25 -4.18
C VAL A 172 13.06 7.65 -3.95
N LYS A 173 13.94 8.39 -3.27
CA LYS A 173 15.29 7.91 -2.96
C LYS A 173 15.22 6.69 -2.04
N PRO A 174 15.88 5.57 -2.37
CA PRO A 174 15.99 4.42 -1.49
C PRO A 174 16.65 4.78 -0.15
N THR A 175 16.23 4.12 0.92
CA THR A 175 16.93 4.21 2.20
C THR A 175 18.10 3.22 2.23
N LYS A 176 19.29 3.70 2.61
CA LYS A 176 20.44 2.83 2.87
C LYS A 176 20.47 2.47 4.36
N ASP A 177 20.60 1.19 4.65
CA ASP A 177 20.71 0.65 5.99
C ASP A 177 21.84 -0.42 6.01
N GLY A 178 23.05 0.01 6.41
CA GLY A 178 24.26 -0.79 6.22
C GLY A 178 24.49 -1.11 4.74
N ASP A 179 24.54 -2.39 4.39
CA ASP A 179 24.70 -2.87 3.02
C ASP A 179 23.37 -2.98 2.27
N SER A 180 22.22 -2.89 2.97
CA SER A 180 20.88 -3.00 2.39
C SER A 180 20.46 -1.71 1.67
N ILE A 181 19.71 -1.86 0.59
CA ILE A 181 19.08 -0.78 -0.17
C ILE A 181 17.57 -1.01 -0.16
N ILE A 182 16.89 -0.28 0.73
CA ILE A 182 15.48 -0.47 1.01
C ILE A 182 14.63 0.41 0.10
N VAL A 183 13.64 -0.21 -0.52
CA VAL A 183 12.65 0.41 -1.41
C VAL A 183 11.23 0.02 -0.99
N ASP A 184 10.22 0.53 -1.72
CA ASP A 184 8.80 0.23 -1.52
C ASP A 184 8.53 -1.28 -1.46
N GLY A 185 7.70 -1.68 -0.51
CA GLY A 185 7.33 -3.07 -0.29
C GLY A 185 6.58 -3.71 -1.46
N GLY A 186 6.03 -2.90 -2.36
CA GLY A 186 5.36 -3.38 -3.57
C GLY A 186 6.25 -4.18 -4.52
N VAL A 187 7.58 -4.10 -4.35
CA VAL A 187 8.53 -4.89 -5.16
C VAL A 187 8.47 -6.38 -4.81
N THR A 188 8.36 -6.72 -3.52
CA THR A 188 8.31 -8.12 -3.03
C THR A 188 6.91 -8.54 -2.61
N SER A 189 6.11 -7.63 -2.06
CA SER A 189 4.82 -7.93 -1.43
C SER A 189 3.79 -6.81 -1.71
N PRO A 190 3.22 -6.76 -2.93
CA PRO A 190 2.24 -5.73 -3.32
C PRO A 190 1.03 -5.68 -2.37
N THR A 191 0.58 -6.83 -1.88
CA THR A 191 -0.39 -6.96 -0.80
C THR A 191 0.23 -7.93 0.22
N PRO A 192 0.60 -7.45 1.43
CA PRO A 192 1.47 -8.18 2.35
C PRO A 192 0.72 -9.24 3.18
N ILE A 193 0.20 -10.26 2.51
CA ILE A 193 -0.61 -11.35 3.08
C ILE A 193 0.26 -12.29 3.89
N ASP A 194 1.36 -12.77 3.29
CA ASP A 194 2.23 -13.77 3.91
C ASP A 194 2.92 -13.23 5.18
N THR A 195 3.11 -11.91 5.26
CA THR A 195 3.69 -11.21 6.41
C THR A 195 2.94 -11.44 7.72
N ILE A 196 1.62 -11.67 7.66
CA ILE A 196 0.76 -11.87 8.84
C ILE A 196 -0.07 -13.17 8.75
N ARG A 197 0.16 -14.02 7.74
CA ARG A 197 -0.64 -15.24 7.56
C ARG A 197 -0.63 -16.15 8.80
N ASP A 198 0.54 -16.30 9.41
CA ASP A 198 0.72 -17.14 10.60
C ASP A 198 0.33 -16.44 11.91
N ASP A 199 0.01 -15.15 11.86
CA ASP A 199 -0.40 -14.35 13.02
C ASP A 199 -1.91 -14.36 13.28
N CYS A 200 -2.72 -14.85 12.34
CA CYS A 200 -4.18 -14.81 12.41
C CYS A 200 -4.84 -16.07 11.85
N GLU A 201 -6.06 -16.34 12.34
CA GLU A 201 -6.86 -17.48 11.92
C GLU A 201 -7.61 -17.20 10.60
N PHE A 202 -8.14 -15.98 10.45
CA PHE A 202 -8.84 -15.53 9.24
C PHE A 202 -8.22 -14.26 8.71
N LEU A 203 -7.79 -14.26 7.45
CA LEU A 203 -7.08 -13.17 6.82
C LEU A 203 -7.88 -12.55 5.67
N ILE A 204 -8.19 -11.27 5.80
CA ILE A 204 -8.79 -10.46 4.74
C ILE A 204 -7.70 -9.67 4.02
N ALA A 205 -7.69 -9.70 2.70
CA ALA A 205 -6.85 -8.84 1.87
C ALA A 205 -7.70 -7.79 1.14
N ILE A 206 -7.25 -6.53 1.15
CA ILE A 206 -7.82 -5.49 0.30
C ILE A 206 -6.84 -5.22 -0.83
N ASN A 207 -7.22 -5.66 -2.03
CA ASN A 207 -6.43 -5.52 -3.24
C ASN A 207 -6.86 -4.28 -4.02
N ILE A 208 -5.95 -3.35 -4.21
CA ILE A 208 -6.13 -2.12 -4.98
C ILE A 208 -5.26 -2.09 -6.24
N ASP A 209 -4.98 -3.26 -6.80
CA ASP A 209 -4.26 -3.33 -8.08
C ASP A 209 -5.05 -2.63 -9.19
N ARG A 210 -4.31 -2.10 -10.16
CA ARG A 210 -4.85 -1.26 -11.24
C ARG A 210 -5.87 -1.98 -12.15
N GLY A 211 -5.90 -3.30 -12.14
CA GLY A 211 -6.74 -4.07 -13.03
C GLY A 211 -6.22 -4.11 -14.47
N GLU A 212 -7.02 -3.71 -15.45
CA GLU A 212 -6.62 -3.75 -16.86
C GLU A 212 -5.50 -2.76 -17.19
N LEU A 213 -4.57 -3.23 -18.01
CA LEU A 213 -3.47 -2.40 -18.49
C LEU A 213 -3.87 -1.74 -19.83
N PRO A 214 -3.78 -0.40 -19.94
CA PRO A 214 -4.08 0.29 -21.19
C PRO A 214 -3.14 -0.17 -22.32
N LYS A 215 -3.63 -0.12 -23.57
CA LYS A 215 -2.80 -0.46 -24.73
C LYS A 215 -1.61 0.47 -24.86
N LEU A 216 -0.43 -0.09 -25.11
CA LEU A 216 0.75 0.68 -25.48
C LEU A 216 0.67 1.06 -26.96
N LYS A 217 0.85 2.35 -27.26
CA LYS A 217 0.95 2.85 -28.62
C LYS A 217 2.40 3.31 -28.87
N ASN A 218 3.14 2.58 -29.73
CA ASN A 218 4.53 2.87 -30.07
C ASN A 218 5.44 3.08 -28.84
N PRO A 219 5.55 2.09 -27.91
CA PRO A 219 6.25 2.26 -26.66
C PRO A 219 7.75 2.42 -26.86
N ASN A 220 8.35 3.37 -26.16
CA ASN A 220 9.80 3.47 -26.04
C ASN A 220 10.33 2.42 -25.02
N MET A 221 11.65 2.29 -24.92
CA MET A 221 12.31 1.30 -24.07
C MET A 221 11.88 1.42 -22.59
N LEU A 222 11.76 2.65 -22.06
CA LEU A 222 11.36 2.89 -20.66
C LEU A 222 9.91 2.47 -20.41
N GLU A 223 9.00 2.73 -21.34
CA GLU A 223 7.62 2.28 -21.26
C GLU A 223 7.49 0.75 -21.30
N ILE A 224 8.34 0.08 -22.08
CA ILE A 224 8.42 -1.38 -22.11
C ILE A 224 8.89 -1.90 -20.77
N ILE A 225 9.96 -1.34 -20.18
CA ILE A 225 10.49 -1.74 -18.87
C ILE A 225 9.41 -1.55 -17.78
N LYS A 226 8.78 -0.36 -17.72
CA LYS A 226 7.70 -0.07 -16.76
C LYS A 226 6.52 -1.02 -16.94
N ARG A 227 6.16 -1.35 -18.16
CA ARG A 227 5.08 -2.30 -18.45
C ARG A 227 5.43 -3.72 -18.02
N SER A 228 6.67 -4.14 -18.22
CA SER A 228 7.16 -5.45 -17.79
C SER A 228 7.14 -5.57 -16.27
N ASP A 229 7.58 -4.53 -15.57
CA ASP A 229 7.52 -4.45 -14.10
C ASP A 229 6.07 -4.52 -13.59
N LEU A 230 5.15 -3.73 -14.17
CA LEU A 230 3.72 -3.77 -13.84
C LEU A 230 3.11 -5.16 -14.02
N ILE A 231 3.48 -5.87 -15.09
CA ILE A 231 2.98 -7.24 -15.35
C ILE A 231 3.53 -8.20 -14.29
N SER A 232 4.82 -8.13 -13.97
CA SER A 232 5.45 -8.98 -12.95
C SER A 232 4.84 -8.75 -11.57
N ASN A 233 4.67 -7.49 -11.19
CA ASN A 233 4.07 -7.07 -9.92
C ASN A 233 2.61 -7.55 -9.80
N ARG A 234 1.82 -7.41 -10.88
CA ARG A 234 0.46 -7.94 -10.93
C ARG A 234 0.40 -9.46 -10.75
N ARG A 235 1.29 -10.20 -11.43
CA ARG A 235 1.36 -11.66 -11.28
C ARG A 235 1.74 -12.07 -9.86
N LEU A 236 2.66 -11.35 -9.25
CA LEU A 236 3.03 -11.55 -7.84
C LEU A 236 1.82 -11.29 -6.92
N SER A 237 1.10 -10.19 -7.13
CA SER A 237 -0.13 -9.88 -6.38
C SER A 237 -1.17 -10.99 -6.53
N GLU A 238 -1.45 -11.45 -7.76
CA GLU A 238 -2.40 -12.54 -8.03
C GLU A 238 -2.01 -13.86 -7.34
N LEU A 239 -0.72 -14.12 -7.18
CA LEU A 239 -0.22 -15.29 -6.46
C LEU A 239 -0.41 -15.14 -4.94
N ASN A 240 -0.03 -14.01 -4.39
CA ASN A 240 -0.12 -13.74 -2.95
C ASN A 240 -1.60 -13.73 -2.47
N LEU A 241 -2.52 -13.19 -3.28
CA LEU A 241 -3.94 -13.13 -2.96
C LEU A 241 -4.57 -14.51 -2.70
N LYS A 242 -3.98 -15.59 -3.22
CA LYS A 242 -4.47 -16.96 -2.97
C LYS A 242 -4.30 -17.43 -1.53
N ASN A 243 -3.42 -16.79 -0.77
CA ASN A 243 -3.14 -17.11 0.63
C ASN A 243 -4.08 -16.37 1.59
N ALA A 244 -4.95 -15.48 1.11
CA ALA A 244 -5.99 -14.84 1.90
C ALA A 244 -7.26 -15.69 1.94
N ASP A 245 -7.96 -15.71 3.09
CA ASP A 245 -9.26 -16.38 3.24
C ASP A 245 -10.39 -15.59 2.56
N TYR A 246 -10.19 -14.27 2.47
CA TYR A 246 -11.12 -13.37 1.80
C TYR A 246 -10.41 -12.21 1.10
N VAL A 247 -10.84 -11.90 -0.11
CA VAL A 247 -10.27 -10.78 -0.88
C VAL A 247 -11.39 -9.79 -1.25
N ILE A 248 -11.19 -8.52 -0.92
CA ILE A 248 -12.03 -7.42 -1.40
C ILE A 248 -11.20 -6.63 -2.42
N SER A 249 -11.75 -6.47 -3.63
CA SER A 249 -11.09 -5.75 -4.72
C SER A 249 -11.97 -4.60 -5.20
N PRO A 250 -11.81 -3.39 -4.61
CA PRO A 250 -12.50 -2.20 -5.09
C PRO A 250 -12.12 -1.89 -6.55
N ASP A 251 -13.07 -1.37 -7.32
CA ASP A 251 -12.77 -0.83 -8.64
C ASP A 251 -11.97 0.48 -8.50
N VAL A 252 -10.71 0.42 -8.86
CA VAL A 252 -9.80 1.57 -8.84
C VAL A 252 -9.72 2.29 -10.19
N LEU A 253 -10.68 2.01 -11.11
CA LEU A 253 -10.89 2.69 -12.39
C LEU A 253 -9.65 2.69 -13.31
N GLY A 254 -8.73 1.76 -13.14
CA GLY A 254 -7.46 1.73 -13.86
C GLY A 254 -6.58 2.97 -13.62
N LEU A 255 -6.83 3.74 -12.57
CA LEU A 255 -6.13 5.00 -12.28
C LEU A 255 -4.63 4.79 -12.01
N HIS A 256 -3.85 5.78 -12.42
CA HIS A 256 -2.43 5.81 -12.08
C HIS A 256 -2.25 6.13 -10.59
N TRP A 257 -1.18 5.64 -9.99
CA TRP A 257 -0.90 5.82 -8.55
C TRP A 257 -0.79 7.29 -8.09
N SER A 258 -0.56 8.24 -9.02
CA SER A 258 -0.43 9.67 -8.73
C SER A 258 -1.71 10.48 -8.92
N GLU A 259 -2.84 9.86 -9.23
CA GLU A 259 -4.10 10.57 -9.53
C GLU A 259 -4.93 10.84 -8.26
N TYR A 260 -4.37 11.65 -7.35
CA TYR A 260 -5.00 11.99 -6.06
C TYR A 260 -6.27 12.84 -6.17
N ASN A 261 -6.52 13.47 -7.31
CA ASN A 261 -7.76 14.24 -7.55
C ASN A 261 -9.01 13.35 -7.62
N GLN A 262 -8.86 12.05 -7.81
CA GLN A 262 -9.95 11.07 -7.85
C GLN A 262 -10.25 10.45 -6.47
N PHE A 263 -9.64 10.99 -5.41
CA PHE A 263 -9.75 10.46 -4.05
C PHE A 263 -11.20 10.21 -3.58
N PRO A 264 -12.18 11.14 -3.74
CA PRO A 264 -13.56 10.90 -3.28
C PRO A 264 -14.21 9.70 -3.97
N LEU A 265 -14.00 9.55 -5.27
CA LEU A 265 -14.56 8.46 -6.07
C LEU A 265 -13.96 7.10 -5.66
N LEU A 266 -12.66 7.07 -5.37
CA LEU A 266 -11.99 5.85 -4.90
C LEU A 266 -12.49 5.41 -3.52
N VAL A 267 -12.76 6.36 -2.61
CA VAL A 267 -13.39 6.05 -1.31
C VAL A 267 -14.78 5.43 -1.53
N GLU A 268 -15.59 6.03 -2.40
CA GLU A 268 -16.93 5.52 -2.74
C GLU A 268 -16.87 4.10 -3.32
N ASN A 269 -15.96 3.84 -4.25
CA ASN A 269 -15.76 2.50 -4.81
C ASN A 269 -15.31 1.48 -3.76
N GLY A 270 -14.54 1.92 -2.76
CA GLY A 270 -14.21 1.10 -1.59
C GLY A 270 -15.44 0.71 -0.78
N VAL A 271 -16.34 1.66 -0.54
CA VAL A 271 -17.62 1.41 0.14
C VAL A 271 -18.46 0.41 -0.67
N ILE A 272 -18.68 0.68 -1.95
CA ILE A 272 -19.49 -0.18 -2.84
C ILE A 272 -18.94 -1.62 -2.86
N ALA A 273 -17.63 -1.78 -2.98
CA ALA A 273 -17.02 -3.11 -2.99
C ALA A 273 -17.23 -3.86 -1.68
N ALA A 274 -17.07 -3.18 -0.54
CA ALA A 274 -17.25 -3.81 0.75
C ALA A 274 -18.72 -4.13 1.04
N GLU A 275 -19.65 -3.22 0.74
CA GLU A 275 -21.10 -3.45 0.92
C GLU A 275 -21.59 -4.67 0.13
N LYS A 276 -21.10 -4.84 -1.09
CA LYS A 276 -21.41 -6.00 -1.94
C LYS A 276 -20.99 -7.31 -1.29
N GLU A 277 -19.88 -7.33 -0.59
CA GLU A 277 -19.24 -8.53 -0.02
C GLU A 277 -19.57 -8.76 1.46
N ILE A 278 -20.10 -7.74 2.17
CA ILE A 278 -20.20 -7.75 3.64
C ILE A 278 -21.03 -8.90 4.20
N SER A 279 -22.12 -9.26 3.54
CA SER A 279 -23.02 -10.34 4.00
C SER A 279 -22.32 -11.69 3.95
N LEU A 280 -21.62 -11.97 2.85
CA LEU A 280 -20.86 -13.21 2.66
C LEU A 280 -19.66 -13.26 3.59
N LEU A 281 -18.96 -12.13 3.76
CA LEU A 281 -17.83 -12.03 4.68
C LEU A 281 -18.27 -12.34 6.13
N LYS A 282 -19.37 -11.77 6.60
CA LYS A 282 -19.92 -12.06 7.94
C LYS A 282 -20.28 -13.52 8.13
N GLU A 283 -20.84 -14.16 7.10
CA GLU A 283 -21.14 -15.60 7.14
C GLU A 283 -19.87 -16.43 7.29
N LYS A 284 -18.81 -16.13 6.52
CA LYS A 284 -17.53 -16.83 6.60
C LYS A 284 -16.86 -16.62 7.96
N LEU A 285 -16.77 -15.37 8.44
CA LEU A 285 -16.23 -15.07 9.78
C LEU A 285 -16.95 -15.84 10.88
N LYS A 286 -18.28 -15.92 10.83
CA LYS A 286 -19.07 -16.68 11.81
C LYS A 286 -18.81 -18.18 11.72
N LYS A 287 -18.64 -18.72 10.52
CA LYS A 287 -18.30 -20.17 10.33
C LYS A 287 -16.94 -20.47 10.93
N GLU A 288 -15.95 -19.64 10.67
CA GLU A 288 -14.59 -19.81 11.19
C GLU A 288 -14.55 -19.73 12.71
N ALA A 289 -15.17 -18.69 13.30
CA ALA A 289 -15.26 -18.56 14.76
C ALA A 289 -15.94 -19.77 15.42
N ASN A 290 -17.02 -20.30 14.83
CA ASN A 290 -17.70 -21.48 15.33
C ASN A 290 -16.84 -22.76 15.20
N PHE A 291 -16.06 -22.88 14.12
CA PHE A 291 -15.13 -23.99 13.91
C PHE A 291 -14.04 -24.00 14.98
N LEU A 292 -13.37 -22.87 15.18
CA LEU A 292 -12.33 -22.70 16.19
C LEU A 292 -12.84 -22.97 17.61
N TYR A 293 -14.02 -22.47 17.96
CA TYR A 293 -14.66 -22.75 19.24
C TYR A 293 -14.90 -24.26 19.46
N LYS A 294 -15.34 -24.99 18.42
CA LYS A 294 -15.53 -26.42 18.50
C LYS A 294 -14.22 -27.18 18.64
N MET A 295 -13.18 -26.74 17.94
CA MET A 295 -11.83 -27.33 18.04
C MET A 295 -11.24 -27.12 19.43
N GLU A 296 -11.25 -25.89 19.95
CA GLU A 296 -10.78 -25.62 21.35
C GLU A 296 -11.51 -26.48 22.35
N LYS A 297 -12.82 -26.65 22.24
CA LYS A 297 -13.63 -27.47 23.12
C LYS A 297 -13.27 -28.96 22.99
N PHE A 298 -13.06 -29.47 21.79
CA PHE A 298 -12.67 -30.87 21.56
C PHE A 298 -11.33 -31.19 22.22
N PHE A 299 -10.33 -30.32 22.02
CA PHE A 299 -9.00 -30.53 22.62
C PHE A 299 -8.96 -30.30 24.14
N SER A 300 -9.85 -29.47 24.71
CA SER A 300 -9.96 -29.26 26.15
C SER A 300 -10.57 -30.46 26.91
N PHE A 301 -11.27 -31.36 26.23
CA PHE A 301 -11.81 -32.59 26.81
C PHE A 301 -10.90 -33.84 26.67
N SER A 302 -9.73 -33.68 26.02
CA SER A 302 -8.80 -34.77 25.71
C SER A 302 -7.66 -34.91 26.73
N TRP A 303 -7.77 -34.27 27.92
CA TRP A 303 -6.82 -34.38 29.05
C TRP A 303 -7.52 -34.77 30.37
#